data_9205d4afe93ee3fac21205cff2582518
#
_entry.id   9205d4afe93ee3fac21205cff2582518
#
_cell.length_a   1.000
_cell.length_b   1.000
_cell.length_c   1.000
_cell.angle_alpha   90.00
_cell.angle_beta   90.00
_cell.angle_gamma   90.00
#
_symmetry.space_group_name_H-M   'P 1'
#
loop_
_entity.id
_entity.type
_entity.pdbx_description
1 polymer ?
#
loop_
_entity_poly.entity_id
_entity_poly.type
_entity_poly.pdbx_seq_one_letter_code
_entity_poly.pdbx_strand_id
1 'polypeptide(L)'
;EETLLSTLRKLVRKLVINCYAIKNQIPEADSKTGTSVVLLYDELGFPLTIQLETNLPGTRSSIHNHGTWGIIAVLQGEQKNTFWQRDRSPEFPDKIEYVGERILAPDEIISFTPEAIHQIEAVGNEPTVTLNLYGETEGNKRFEFDRAQHTAKRF
;
A
#
# COMPACT_ATOMS: atom_id res chain seq x y z
N GLU A 1 14.39 3.19 12.48
CA GLU A 1 13.26 2.91 11.56
C GLU A 1 13.74 2.79 10.11
N GLU A 2 14.49 3.75 9.57
CA GLU A 2 15.03 3.71 8.20
C GLU A 2 15.92 2.49 7.95
N THR A 3 16.74 2.09 8.91
CA THR A 3 17.61 0.89 8.83
C THR A 3 16.76 -0.39 8.79
N LEU A 4 15.67 -0.47 9.56
CA LEU A 4 14.76 -1.61 9.56
C LEU A 4 14.09 -1.76 8.20
N LEU A 5 13.47 -0.69 7.67
CA LEU A 5 12.81 -0.70 6.37
C LEU A 5 13.78 -1.05 5.23
N SER A 6 15.03 -0.56 5.29
CA SER A 6 16.05 -0.93 4.31
C SER A 6 16.37 -2.43 4.35
N THR A 7 16.49 -3.02 5.54
CA THR A 7 16.72 -4.46 5.69
C THR A 7 15.53 -5.28 5.21
N LEU A 8 14.32 -4.91 5.60
CA LEU A 8 13.10 -5.57 5.17
C LEU A 8 12.92 -5.53 3.63
N ARG A 9 13.21 -4.39 2.99
CA ARG A 9 13.18 -4.30 1.52
C ARG A 9 14.10 -5.30 0.84
N LYS A 10 15.30 -5.54 1.39
CA LYS A 10 16.23 -6.55 0.86
C LYS A 10 15.68 -7.97 1.03
N LEU A 11 15.02 -8.26 2.16
CA LEU A 11 14.39 -9.56 2.40
C LEU A 11 13.19 -9.76 1.48
N VAL A 12 12.34 -8.74 1.30
CA VAL A 12 11.20 -8.79 0.36
C VAL A 12 11.69 -9.04 -1.06
N ARG A 13 12.76 -8.37 -1.51
CA ARG A 13 13.35 -8.61 -2.82
C ARG A 13 13.80 -10.07 -2.99
N LYS A 14 14.46 -10.65 -1.99
CA LYS A 14 14.84 -12.06 -2.02
C LYS A 14 13.62 -12.99 -2.07
N LEU A 15 12.58 -12.66 -1.30
CA LEU A 15 11.34 -13.43 -1.26
C LEU A 15 10.64 -13.42 -2.64
N VAL A 16 10.48 -12.27 -3.26
CA VAL A 16 9.85 -12.10 -4.58
C VAL A 16 10.59 -12.87 -5.66
N ILE A 17 11.92 -12.78 -5.69
CA ILE A 17 12.73 -13.45 -6.74
C ILE A 17 12.72 -14.96 -6.58
N ASN A 18 12.74 -15.48 -5.35
CA ASN A 18 12.99 -16.90 -5.09
C ASN A 18 11.76 -17.72 -4.71
N CYS A 19 10.60 -17.10 -4.47
CA CYS A 19 9.44 -17.81 -3.97
C CYS A 19 8.41 -18.12 -5.07
N TYR A 20 8.57 -19.23 -5.74
CA TYR A 20 7.59 -19.74 -6.71
C TYR A 20 6.19 -19.96 -6.09
N ALA A 21 6.14 -20.35 -4.81
CA ALA A 21 4.88 -20.56 -4.09
C ALA A 21 4.01 -19.30 -3.98
N ILE A 22 4.62 -18.12 -3.91
CA ILE A 22 3.88 -16.85 -3.88
C ILE A 22 3.15 -16.63 -5.22
N LYS A 23 3.83 -16.86 -6.34
CA LYS A 23 3.26 -16.68 -7.68
C LYS A 23 2.05 -17.58 -7.95
N ASN A 24 2.01 -18.75 -7.34
CA ASN A 24 0.88 -19.69 -7.47
C ASN A 24 -0.33 -19.32 -6.60
N GLN A 25 -0.22 -18.32 -5.75
CA GLN A 25 -1.29 -17.86 -4.86
C GLN A 25 -1.87 -16.51 -5.29
N ILE A 26 -1.44 -15.98 -6.45
CA ILE A 26 -1.97 -14.71 -6.97
C ILE A 26 -3.48 -14.86 -7.21
N PRO A 27 -4.32 -14.06 -6.54
CA PRO A 27 -5.76 -14.13 -6.74
C PRO A 27 -6.16 -13.48 -8.05
N GLU A 28 -7.22 -13.99 -8.68
CA GLU A 28 -7.90 -13.25 -9.73
C GLU A 28 -8.62 -12.04 -9.12
N ALA A 29 -8.58 -10.90 -9.81
CA ALA A 29 -9.27 -9.72 -9.33
C ALA A 29 -10.79 -9.91 -9.38
N ASP A 30 -11.49 -9.51 -8.33
CA ASP A 30 -12.95 -9.52 -8.29
C ASP A 30 -13.51 -8.55 -9.35
N SER A 31 -14.41 -9.03 -10.21
CA SER A 31 -14.94 -8.26 -11.33
C SER A 31 -15.88 -7.11 -10.91
N LYS A 32 -16.40 -7.11 -9.68
CA LYS A 32 -17.30 -6.08 -9.16
C LYS A 32 -16.55 -4.96 -8.45
N THR A 33 -15.57 -5.33 -7.64
CA THR A 33 -14.79 -4.37 -6.85
C THR A 33 -13.50 -3.93 -7.57
N GLY A 34 -13.04 -4.71 -8.54
CA GLY A 34 -11.76 -4.52 -9.21
C GLY A 34 -10.54 -4.96 -8.39
N THR A 35 -10.75 -5.44 -7.16
CA THR A 35 -9.66 -5.77 -6.23
C THR A 35 -9.89 -7.12 -5.58
N SER A 36 -8.84 -7.90 -5.42
CA SER A 36 -8.82 -9.10 -4.56
C SER A 36 -7.56 -9.11 -3.69
N VAL A 37 -7.73 -9.58 -2.46
CA VAL A 37 -6.65 -9.71 -1.48
C VAL A 37 -6.62 -11.13 -0.94
N VAL A 38 -5.42 -11.72 -0.89
CA VAL A 38 -5.15 -13.01 -0.23
C VAL A 38 -4.14 -12.79 0.89
N LEU A 39 -4.49 -13.18 2.10
CA LEU A 39 -3.57 -13.18 3.23
C LEU A 39 -2.65 -14.41 3.11
N LEU A 40 -1.34 -14.16 3.05
CA LEU A 40 -0.32 -15.19 3.07
C LEU A 40 0.19 -15.46 4.48
N TYR A 41 0.18 -14.44 5.32
CA TYR A 41 0.56 -14.50 6.72
C TYR A 41 -0.17 -13.43 7.52
N ASP A 42 -0.82 -13.86 8.58
CA ASP A 42 -1.44 -13.01 9.59
C ASP A 42 -1.66 -13.84 10.84
N GLU A 43 -0.78 -13.74 11.82
CA GLU A 43 -0.79 -14.53 13.04
C GLU A 43 -1.11 -13.65 14.25
N LEU A 44 -2.10 -14.07 15.03
CA LEU A 44 -2.51 -13.34 16.23
C LEU A 44 -1.33 -13.17 17.21
N GLY A 45 -1.07 -11.93 17.59
CA GLY A 45 0.02 -11.58 18.51
C GLY A 45 1.39 -11.46 17.85
N PHE A 46 1.48 -11.61 16.53
CA PHE A 46 2.70 -11.33 15.78
C PHE A 46 2.50 -10.10 14.89
N PRO A 47 3.31 -9.03 15.04
CA PRO A 47 3.07 -7.74 14.41
C PRO A 47 3.50 -7.71 12.93
N LEU A 48 3.01 -8.66 12.14
CA LEU A 48 3.32 -8.75 10.71
C LEU A 48 2.12 -9.31 9.94
N THR A 49 1.73 -8.61 8.87
CA THR A 49 0.78 -9.10 7.86
C THR A 49 1.48 -9.15 6.51
N ILE A 50 1.32 -10.25 5.79
CA ILE A 50 1.80 -10.41 4.41
C ILE A 50 0.61 -10.78 3.54
N GLN A 51 0.40 -10.04 2.46
CA GLN A 51 -0.72 -10.27 1.55
C GLN A 51 -0.34 -10.07 0.08
N LEU A 52 -1.04 -10.78 -0.79
CA LEU A 52 -1.09 -10.48 -2.22
C LEU A 52 -2.34 -9.67 -2.52
N GLU A 53 -2.19 -8.68 -3.38
CA GLU A 53 -3.30 -7.87 -3.86
C GLU A 53 -3.26 -7.81 -5.37
N THR A 54 -4.41 -8.04 -6.01
CA THR A 54 -4.60 -7.90 -7.46
C THR A 54 -5.63 -6.83 -7.72
N ASN A 55 -5.28 -5.85 -8.53
CA ASN A 55 -6.14 -4.73 -8.93
C ASN A 55 -6.32 -4.71 -10.45
N LEU A 56 -7.56 -4.61 -10.93
CA LEU A 56 -7.84 -4.37 -12.35
C LEU A 56 -7.35 -2.99 -12.79
N PRO A 57 -6.99 -2.81 -14.08
CA PRO A 57 -6.63 -1.50 -14.62
C PRO A 57 -7.67 -0.43 -14.30
N GLY A 58 -7.20 0.73 -13.83
CA GLY A 58 -8.05 1.85 -13.43
C GLY A 58 -8.60 1.77 -12.00
N THR A 59 -8.44 0.65 -11.30
CA THR A 59 -8.80 0.55 -9.88
C THR A 59 -7.94 1.48 -9.05
N ARG A 60 -8.59 2.24 -8.15
CA ARG A 60 -7.95 3.25 -7.30
C ARG A 60 -8.41 3.12 -5.86
N SER A 61 -7.49 3.16 -4.92
CA SER A 61 -7.82 3.24 -3.49
C SER A 61 -8.31 4.62 -3.10
N SER A 62 -8.87 4.75 -1.90
CA SER A 62 -8.98 6.05 -1.22
C SER A 62 -7.60 6.63 -0.92
N ILE A 63 -7.54 7.92 -0.56
CA ILE A 63 -6.34 8.53 0.01
C ILE A 63 -6.30 8.13 1.48
N HIS A 64 -5.25 7.44 1.91
CA HIS A 64 -5.18 6.89 3.28
C HIS A 64 -3.75 6.81 3.81
N ASN A 65 -3.64 6.59 5.12
CA ASN A 65 -2.44 6.10 5.75
C ASN A 65 -2.72 4.75 6.41
N HIS A 66 -1.67 4.00 6.73
CA HIS A 66 -1.82 2.66 7.31
C HIS A 66 -1.78 2.63 8.84
N GLY A 67 -1.29 3.70 9.49
CA GLY A 67 -1.03 3.69 10.95
C GLY A 67 0.03 2.65 11.34
N THR A 68 0.80 2.19 10.37
CA THR A 68 1.93 1.27 10.51
C THR A 68 2.90 1.47 9.36
N TRP A 69 4.11 0.96 9.50
CA TRP A 69 5.05 0.87 8.38
C TRP A 69 4.55 -0.13 7.33
N GLY A 70 4.90 0.08 6.08
CA GLY A 70 4.56 -0.83 5.00
C GLY A 70 5.65 -0.95 3.94
N ILE A 71 5.59 -2.06 3.21
CA ILE A 71 6.41 -2.33 2.03
C ILE A 71 5.50 -2.88 0.95
N ILE A 72 5.58 -2.32 -0.24
CA ILE A 72 4.89 -2.78 -1.45
C ILE A 72 5.93 -3.19 -2.47
N ALA A 73 5.83 -4.40 -2.98
CA ALA A 73 6.62 -4.90 -4.11
C ALA A 73 5.68 -5.21 -5.28
N VAL A 74 5.91 -4.62 -6.44
CA VAL A 74 5.14 -4.91 -7.65
C VAL A 74 5.66 -6.20 -8.27
N LEU A 75 4.76 -7.16 -8.49
CA LEU A 75 5.05 -8.46 -9.13
C LEU A 75 4.67 -8.46 -10.60
N GLN A 76 3.60 -7.74 -10.95
CA GLN A 76 3.06 -7.66 -12.31
C GLN A 76 2.32 -6.33 -12.50
N GLY A 77 2.25 -5.86 -13.74
CA GLY A 77 1.59 -4.60 -14.09
C GLY A 77 2.33 -3.38 -13.53
N GLU A 78 1.65 -2.27 -13.45
CA GLU A 78 2.21 -1.01 -12.97
C GLU A 78 1.30 -0.39 -11.91
N GLN A 79 1.88 0.08 -10.80
CA GLN A 79 1.16 0.74 -9.73
C GLN A 79 1.63 2.17 -9.57
N LYS A 80 0.72 3.12 -9.76
CA LYS A 80 0.98 4.51 -9.41
C LYS A 80 0.68 4.71 -7.92
N ASN A 81 1.64 5.28 -7.21
CA ASN A 81 1.50 5.78 -5.85
C ASN A 81 1.54 7.30 -5.90
N THR A 82 0.48 7.94 -5.43
CA THR A 82 0.41 9.39 -5.25
C THR A 82 0.52 9.68 -3.76
N PHE A 83 1.33 10.67 -3.38
CA PHE A 83 1.66 10.97 -1.99
C PHE A 83 1.16 12.34 -1.58
N TRP A 84 0.76 12.43 -0.31
CA TRP A 84 0.36 13.67 0.36
C TRP A 84 1.08 13.82 1.68
N GLN A 85 1.13 15.04 2.16
CA GLN A 85 1.55 15.36 3.52
C GLN A 85 0.45 16.16 4.22
N ARG A 86 0.44 16.12 5.54
CA ARG A 86 -0.48 16.96 6.33
C ARG A 86 -0.03 18.41 6.26
N ASP A 87 -0.99 19.28 5.93
CA ASP A 87 -0.86 20.74 5.93
C ASP A 87 -1.90 21.34 6.87
N ARG A 88 -1.74 21.07 8.18
CA ARG A 88 -2.71 21.41 9.22
C ARG A 88 -2.75 22.91 9.45
N SER A 89 -3.97 23.43 9.53
CA SER A 89 -4.24 24.76 10.05
C SER A 89 -5.31 24.70 11.14
N PRO A 90 -5.48 25.73 11.98
CA PRO A 90 -6.57 25.75 12.96
C PRO A 90 -7.96 25.59 12.34
N GLU A 91 -8.14 26.10 11.12
CA GLU A 91 -9.40 26.00 10.38
C GLU A 91 -9.58 24.62 9.71
N PHE A 92 -8.48 24.01 9.25
CA PHE A 92 -8.49 22.72 8.55
C PHE A 92 -7.46 21.77 9.16
N PRO A 93 -7.78 21.11 10.28
CA PRO A 93 -6.82 20.26 11.00
C PRO A 93 -6.44 18.98 10.24
N ASP A 94 -7.26 18.55 9.28
CA ASP A 94 -7.05 17.34 8.48
C ASP A 94 -6.69 17.61 7.01
N LYS A 95 -6.40 18.87 6.69
CA LYS A 95 -5.96 19.24 5.34
C LYS A 95 -4.68 18.50 4.96
N ILE A 96 -4.64 18.06 3.71
CA ILE A 96 -3.47 17.42 3.10
C ILE A 96 -3.09 18.13 1.81
N GLU A 97 -1.80 18.15 1.51
CA GLU A 97 -1.23 18.70 0.27
C GLU A 97 -0.54 17.61 -0.54
N TYR A 98 -0.62 17.74 -1.86
CA TYR A 98 0.08 16.87 -2.80
C TYR A 98 1.60 17.08 -2.69
N VAL A 99 2.34 15.97 -2.62
CA VAL A 99 3.80 15.96 -2.54
C VAL A 99 4.42 15.48 -3.85
N GLY A 100 3.84 14.48 -4.46
CA GLY A 100 4.37 13.89 -5.69
C GLY A 100 3.73 12.53 -5.98
N GLU A 101 4.21 11.91 -7.05
CA GLU A 101 3.78 10.57 -7.43
C GLU A 101 4.95 9.74 -7.95
N ARG A 102 4.79 8.43 -7.90
CA ARG A 102 5.73 7.48 -8.47
C ARG A 102 4.96 6.30 -9.05
N ILE A 103 5.29 5.91 -10.29
CA ILE A 103 4.85 4.66 -10.90
C ILE A 103 5.90 3.60 -10.59
N LEU A 104 5.46 2.47 -10.08
CA LEU A 104 6.27 1.29 -9.81
C LEU A 104 5.99 0.24 -10.87
N ALA A 105 7.04 -0.26 -11.48
CA ALA A 105 7.03 -1.38 -12.42
C ALA A 105 7.36 -2.71 -11.69
N PRO A 106 7.22 -3.86 -12.35
CA PRO A 106 7.63 -5.14 -11.78
C PRO A 106 9.07 -5.11 -11.24
N ASP A 107 9.28 -5.78 -10.11
CA ASP A 107 10.51 -5.83 -9.32
C ASP A 107 10.88 -4.54 -8.59
N GLU A 108 10.11 -3.47 -8.74
CA GLU A 108 10.27 -2.27 -7.91
C GLU A 108 9.59 -2.42 -6.55
N ILE A 109 10.23 -1.83 -5.55
CA ILE A 109 9.82 -1.91 -4.14
C ILE A 109 9.83 -0.51 -3.55
N ILE A 110 8.74 -0.17 -2.86
CA ILE A 110 8.62 1.03 -2.04
C ILE A 110 8.40 0.66 -0.58
N SER A 111 8.86 1.49 0.33
CA SER A 111 8.55 1.40 1.76
C SER A 111 8.11 2.75 2.28
N PHE A 112 7.27 2.75 3.30
CA PHE A 112 6.72 3.96 3.91
C PHE A 112 6.59 3.81 5.43
N THR A 113 6.59 4.94 6.10
CA THR A 113 6.40 5.06 7.55
C THR A 113 4.91 5.07 7.92
N PRO A 114 4.55 4.92 9.20
CA PRO A 114 3.16 4.94 9.64
C PRO A 114 2.37 6.20 9.27
N GLU A 115 3.07 7.33 9.12
CA GLU A 115 2.48 8.64 8.81
C GLU A 115 2.30 8.90 7.31
N ALA A 116 2.89 8.06 6.46
CA ALA A 116 2.82 8.26 5.00
C ALA A 116 1.37 8.19 4.52
N ILE A 117 0.94 9.23 3.83
CA ILE A 117 -0.40 9.33 3.23
C ILE A 117 -0.25 9.09 1.74
N HIS A 118 -0.96 8.09 1.22
CA HIS A 118 -0.89 7.78 -0.19
C HIS A 118 -2.23 7.29 -0.77
N GLN A 119 -2.26 7.20 -2.08
CA GLN A 119 -3.28 6.54 -2.88
C GLN A 119 -2.59 5.67 -3.90
N ILE A 120 -3.07 4.47 -4.11
CA ILE A 120 -2.62 3.59 -5.18
C ILE A 120 -3.61 3.59 -6.33
N GLU A 121 -3.10 3.40 -7.54
CA GLU A 121 -3.88 3.22 -8.75
C GLU A 121 -3.19 2.18 -9.64
N ALA A 122 -3.94 1.16 -10.08
CA ALA A 122 -3.47 0.25 -11.11
C ALA A 122 -3.51 0.96 -12.46
N VAL A 123 -2.33 1.21 -13.03
CA VAL A 123 -2.19 1.91 -14.32
C VAL A 123 -1.79 0.93 -15.43
N GLY A 124 -1.82 1.40 -16.69
CA GLY A 124 -1.57 0.54 -17.84
C GLY A 124 -2.78 -0.32 -18.23
N ASN A 125 -2.54 -1.41 -18.95
CA ASN A 125 -3.59 -2.25 -19.54
C ASN A 125 -3.67 -3.65 -18.92
N GLU A 126 -2.80 -3.97 -17.99
CA GLU A 126 -2.75 -5.26 -17.31
C GLU A 126 -3.11 -5.11 -15.83
N PRO A 127 -3.68 -6.16 -15.20
CA PRO A 127 -3.87 -6.17 -13.76
C PRO A 127 -2.54 -5.94 -13.02
N THR A 128 -2.59 -5.14 -11.98
CA THR A 128 -1.45 -4.94 -11.08
C THR A 128 -1.50 -5.96 -9.98
N VAL A 129 -0.40 -6.67 -9.76
CA VAL A 129 -0.22 -7.62 -8.65
C VAL A 129 0.89 -7.11 -7.75
N THR A 130 0.60 -7.00 -6.46
CA THR A 130 1.57 -6.57 -5.45
C THR A 130 1.66 -7.56 -4.30
N LEU A 131 2.87 -7.68 -3.75
CA LEU A 131 3.14 -8.30 -2.45
C LEU A 131 3.30 -7.17 -1.43
N ASN A 132 2.43 -7.17 -0.45
CA ASN A 132 2.35 -6.12 0.57
C ASN A 132 2.70 -6.69 1.94
N LEU A 133 3.57 -6.00 2.66
CA LEU A 133 3.93 -6.30 4.04
C LEU A 133 3.59 -5.10 4.92
N TYR A 134 2.96 -5.36 6.05
CA TYR A 134 2.60 -4.34 7.04
C TYR A 134 3.00 -4.78 8.43
N GLY A 135 3.40 -3.83 9.27
CA GLY A 135 3.54 -4.03 10.70
C GLY A 135 2.19 -4.05 11.42
N GLU A 136 2.21 -4.07 12.73
CA GLU A 136 0.99 -3.95 13.53
C GLU A 136 0.33 -2.59 13.30
N THR A 137 -0.93 -2.64 12.89
CA THR A 137 -1.70 -1.43 12.60
C THR A 137 -2.26 -0.83 13.87
N GLU A 138 -1.89 0.42 14.16
CA GLU A 138 -2.54 1.23 15.20
C GLU A 138 -3.86 1.81 14.64
N GLY A 139 -4.99 1.12 14.86
CA GLY A 139 -6.28 1.50 14.28
C GLY A 139 -6.75 2.92 14.64
N ASN A 140 -6.31 3.48 15.76
CA ASN A 140 -6.59 4.87 16.14
C ASN A 140 -5.77 5.91 15.34
N LYS A 141 -4.76 5.47 14.59
CA LYS A 141 -3.90 6.30 13.74
C LYS A 141 -4.13 6.05 12.23
N ARG A 142 -5.08 5.18 11.87
CA ARG A 142 -5.43 4.87 10.49
C ARG A 142 -6.60 5.72 10.01
N PHE A 143 -6.38 6.49 8.94
CA PHE A 143 -7.33 7.48 8.43
C PHE A 143 -7.48 7.38 6.92
N GLU A 144 -8.67 7.68 6.47
CA GLU A 144 -9.01 7.98 5.09
C GLU A 144 -9.28 9.48 4.96
N PHE A 145 -8.73 10.12 3.92
CA PHE A 145 -8.75 11.57 3.73
C PHE A 145 -9.63 11.98 2.57
N ASP A 146 -10.48 12.98 2.81
CA ASP A 146 -11.17 13.72 1.77
C ASP A 146 -10.46 15.06 1.52
N ARG A 147 -9.75 15.11 0.38
CA ARG A 147 -8.99 16.30 -0.01
C ARG A 147 -9.89 17.50 -0.32
N ALA A 148 -11.08 17.26 -0.90
CA ALA A 148 -11.98 18.34 -1.29
C ALA A 148 -12.63 19.01 -0.09
N GLN A 149 -12.93 18.23 0.95
CA GLN A 149 -13.58 18.71 2.17
C GLN A 149 -12.60 19.03 3.30
N HIS A 150 -11.31 18.73 3.13
CA HIS A 150 -10.25 18.86 4.15
C HIS A 150 -10.58 18.10 5.45
N THR A 151 -11.15 16.90 5.31
CA THR A 151 -11.55 16.05 6.44
C THR A 151 -10.82 14.72 6.40
N ALA A 152 -10.72 14.09 7.59
CA ALA A 152 -10.26 12.70 7.71
C ALA A 152 -11.24 11.92 8.57
N LYS A 153 -11.46 10.67 8.22
CA LYS A 153 -12.22 9.70 9.02
C LYS A 153 -11.38 8.48 9.32
N ARG A 154 -11.58 7.89 10.49
CA ARG A 154 -10.98 6.58 10.81
C ARG A 154 -11.59 5.48 9.95
N PHE A 155 -10.78 4.51 9.58
CA PHE A 155 -11.23 3.35 8.85
C PHE A 155 -10.48 2.08 9.23
#